data_6aa897bda34f2cd899e49a168c6eaaf0
#
_entry.id   6aa897bda34f2cd899e49a168c6eaaf0
#
_cell.length_a   1.000
_cell.length_b   1.000
_cell.length_c   1.000
_cell.angle_alpha   90.00
_cell.angle_beta   90.00
_cell.angle_gamma   90.00
#
_symmetry.space_group_name_H-M   'P 1'
#
loop_
_entity.id
_entity.type
_entity.pdbx_description
1 polymer ?
#
loop_
_entity_poly.entity_id
_entity_poly.type
_entity_poly.pdbx_seq_one_letter_code
_entity_poly.pdbx_strand_id
1 'polypeptide(L)'
;MTNVPNARSDRINGEMLDTIDEELEMEIDDNRLAKLLTEIAEHPQPETLDRRVYFKELLRLQGELVKLQDWIVHHKLKVVVIFEGRDAAGKGGVIKRITRRLNPRICRVAALPAPNERERTQW
;
A
#
# COMPACT_ATOMS: atom_id res chain seq x y z
N MET A 1 35.54 1.34 -20.87
CA MET A 1 34.85 2.31 -19.98
C MET A 1 33.54 1.67 -19.53
N THR A 2 33.56 1.10 -18.35
CA THR A 2 32.38 0.43 -17.74
C THR A 2 31.50 1.49 -17.13
N ASN A 3 30.32 1.65 -17.68
CA ASN A 3 29.27 2.53 -17.17
C ASN A 3 28.72 1.90 -15.88
N VAL A 4 29.13 2.39 -14.72
CA VAL A 4 28.58 1.97 -13.42
C VAL A 4 27.23 2.66 -13.28
N PRO A 5 26.11 1.92 -13.18
CA PRO A 5 24.81 2.54 -12.96
C PRO A 5 24.81 3.31 -11.64
N ASN A 6 24.35 4.54 -11.69
CA ASN A 6 24.33 5.44 -10.54
C ASN A 6 23.21 5.05 -9.57
N ALA A 7 23.53 4.19 -8.63
CA ALA A 7 22.60 3.63 -7.63
C ALA A 7 21.81 4.69 -6.84
N ARG A 8 22.27 5.94 -6.83
CA ARG A 8 21.57 7.07 -6.20
C ARG A 8 20.45 7.62 -7.09
N SER A 9 20.66 7.62 -8.41
CA SER A 9 19.65 8.04 -9.40
C SER A 9 18.51 7.02 -9.46
N ASP A 10 18.83 5.74 -9.39
CA ASP A 10 17.83 4.66 -9.44
C ASP A 10 16.97 4.62 -8.17
N ARG A 11 17.54 4.95 -6.99
CA ARG A 11 16.78 5.12 -5.76
C ARG A 11 15.83 6.30 -5.81
N ILE A 12 16.28 7.46 -6.26
CA ILE A 12 15.45 8.67 -6.38
C ILE A 12 14.31 8.43 -7.37
N ASN A 13 14.56 7.75 -8.47
CA ASN A 13 13.54 7.38 -9.44
C ASN A 13 12.54 6.36 -8.89
N GLY A 14 13.00 5.40 -8.09
CA GLY A 14 12.14 4.42 -7.41
C GLY A 14 11.23 5.09 -6.38
N GLU A 15 11.77 5.94 -5.50
CA GLU A 15 11.00 6.67 -4.49
C GLU A 15 9.99 7.64 -5.13
N MET A 16 10.37 8.29 -6.23
CA MET A 16 9.50 9.20 -6.96
C MET A 16 8.36 8.46 -7.66
N LEU A 17 8.62 7.29 -8.23
CA LEU A 17 7.61 6.43 -8.83
C LEU A 17 6.64 5.87 -7.77
N ASP A 18 7.15 5.44 -6.62
CA ASP A 18 6.32 4.98 -5.49
C ASP A 18 5.39 6.10 -4.99
N THR A 19 5.89 7.34 -4.91
CA THR A 19 5.09 8.51 -4.49
C THR A 19 4.00 8.82 -5.52
N ILE A 20 4.33 8.79 -6.81
CA ILE A 20 3.37 9.01 -7.90
C ILE A 20 2.32 7.90 -7.93
N ASP A 21 2.71 6.66 -7.70
CA ASP A 21 1.78 5.53 -7.63
C ASP A 21 0.85 5.65 -6.41
N GLU A 22 1.36 6.13 -5.26
CA GLU A 22 0.53 6.40 -4.09
C GLU A 22 -0.48 7.54 -4.32
N GLU A 23 -0.07 8.62 -4.96
CA GLU A 23 -0.97 9.73 -5.31
C GLU A 23 -2.01 9.30 -6.33
N LEU A 24 -1.60 8.53 -7.34
CA LEU A 24 -2.47 8.00 -8.37
C LEU A 24 -3.52 7.05 -7.79
N GLU A 25 -3.11 6.15 -6.89
CA GLU A 25 -4.01 5.28 -6.12
C GLU A 25 -5.01 6.10 -5.30
N MET A 26 -4.66 7.33 -4.92
CA MET A 26 -5.50 8.21 -4.10
C MET A 26 -6.59 8.94 -4.87
N GLU A 27 -6.41 9.21 -6.14
CA GLU A 27 -7.31 10.02 -6.96
C GLU A 27 -8.17 9.20 -7.94
N ILE A 28 -7.93 7.91 -8.04
CA ILE A 28 -8.58 7.08 -9.06
C ILE A 28 -10.00 6.70 -8.64
N ASP A 29 -10.99 7.27 -9.33
CA ASP A 29 -12.33 6.70 -9.42
C ASP A 29 -12.37 5.55 -10.47
N ASP A 30 -13.43 4.77 -10.48
CA ASP A 30 -13.56 3.59 -11.36
C ASP A 30 -13.44 3.93 -12.86
N ASN A 31 -13.82 5.14 -13.28
CA ASN A 31 -13.74 5.58 -14.68
C ASN A 31 -12.31 5.97 -15.08
N ARG A 32 -11.59 6.64 -14.20
CA ARG A 32 -10.16 6.95 -14.38
C ARG A 32 -9.31 5.69 -14.40
N LEU A 33 -9.63 4.72 -13.55
CA LEU A 33 -8.95 3.44 -13.51
C LEU A 33 -9.08 2.69 -14.83
N ALA A 34 -10.28 2.60 -15.42
CA ALA A 34 -10.49 1.94 -16.70
C ALA A 34 -9.65 2.58 -17.82
N LYS A 35 -9.53 3.91 -17.82
CA LYS A 35 -8.72 4.67 -18.77
C LYS A 35 -7.23 4.41 -18.60
N LEU A 36 -6.74 4.40 -17.37
CA LEU A 36 -5.36 4.08 -17.00
C LEU A 36 -4.97 2.66 -17.40
N LEU A 37 -5.85 1.69 -17.14
CA LEU A 37 -5.63 0.31 -17.53
C LEU A 37 -5.53 0.14 -19.06
N THR A 38 -6.21 1.00 -19.82
CA THR A 38 -6.11 1.02 -21.28
C THR A 38 -4.78 1.62 -21.74
N GLU A 39 -4.37 2.75 -21.16
CA GLU A 39 -3.10 3.43 -21.48
C GLU A 39 -1.87 2.58 -21.12
N ILE A 40 -1.88 1.89 -19.99
CA ILE A 40 -0.79 0.97 -19.59
C ILE A 40 -0.71 -0.25 -20.52
N ALA A 41 -1.83 -0.68 -21.11
CA ALA A 41 -1.84 -1.78 -22.07
C ALA A 41 -1.10 -1.47 -23.39
N GLU A 42 -1.03 -0.17 -23.75
CA GLU A 42 -0.41 0.30 -24.97
C GLU A 42 1.12 0.44 -24.86
N HIS A 43 1.68 0.50 -23.62
CA HIS A 43 3.11 0.69 -23.36
C HIS A 43 3.66 -0.32 -22.35
N PRO A 44 3.87 -1.59 -22.72
CA PRO A 44 4.40 -2.60 -21.80
C PRO A 44 5.88 -2.31 -21.46
N GLN A 45 6.17 -2.13 -20.17
CA GLN A 45 7.53 -2.06 -19.64
C GLN A 45 8.03 -3.48 -19.30
N PRO A 46 9.18 -3.92 -19.81
CA PRO A 46 9.57 -5.34 -19.77
C PRO A 46 10.09 -5.90 -18.44
N GLU A 47 10.30 -5.09 -17.41
CA GLU A 47 10.96 -5.56 -16.16
C GLU A 47 10.22 -5.26 -14.86
N THR A 48 9.06 -4.66 -14.92
CA THR A 48 8.24 -4.39 -13.72
C THR A 48 7.00 -5.27 -13.74
N LEU A 49 6.54 -5.65 -12.53
CA LEU A 49 5.22 -6.25 -12.35
C LEU A 49 4.21 -5.48 -13.22
N ASP A 50 3.51 -6.17 -14.10
CA ASP A 50 2.55 -5.50 -14.98
C ASP A 50 1.60 -4.68 -14.12
N ARG A 51 1.68 -3.35 -14.24
CA ARG A 51 0.89 -2.39 -13.46
C ARG A 51 -0.60 -2.71 -13.54
N ARG A 52 -1.06 -3.20 -14.67
CA ARG A 52 -2.43 -3.65 -14.89
C ARG A 52 -2.82 -4.79 -13.94
N VAL A 53 -1.95 -5.80 -13.84
CA VAL A 53 -2.16 -6.95 -12.95
C VAL A 53 -2.13 -6.49 -11.51
N TYR A 54 -1.18 -5.63 -11.15
CA TYR A 54 -1.07 -5.07 -9.81
C TYR A 54 -2.33 -4.32 -9.39
N PHE A 55 -2.80 -3.34 -10.18
CA PHE A 55 -3.98 -2.55 -9.84
C PHE A 55 -5.26 -3.38 -9.82
N LYS A 56 -5.42 -4.31 -10.75
CA LYS A 56 -6.56 -5.22 -10.76
C LYS A 56 -6.62 -6.05 -9.49
N GLU A 57 -5.48 -6.58 -9.06
CA GLU A 57 -5.40 -7.41 -7.86
C GLU A 57 -5.55 -6.58 -6.58
N LEU A 58 -4.94 -5.39 -6.53
CA LEU A 58 -5.11 -4.45 -5.42
C LEU A 58 -6.58 -4.10 -5.18
N LEU A 59 -7.31 -3.75 -6.22
CA LEU A 59 -8.73 -3.42 -6.13
C LEU A 59 -9.58 -4.63 -5.72
N ARG A 60 -9.27 -5.81 -6.26
CA ARG A 60 -9.92 -7.04 -5.86
C ARG A 60 -9.75 -7.28 -4.36
N LEU A 61 -8.52 -7.18 -3.86
CA LEU A 61 -8.20 -7.37 -2.44
C LEU A 61 -8.84 -6.30 -1.56
N GLN A 62 -8.87 -5.06 -1.99
CA GLN A 62 -9.57 -3.99 -1.26
C GLN A 62 -11.08 -4.26 -1.16
N GLY A 63 -11.68 -4.82 -2.20
CA GLY A 63 -13.08 -5.27 -2.17
C GLY A 63 -13.32 -6.39 -1.16
N GLU A 64 -12.42 -7.37 -1.09
CA GLU A 64 -12.48 -8.44 -0.09
C GLU A 64 -12.31 -7.92 1.35
N LEU A 65 -11.46 -6.92 1.55
CA LEU A 65 -11.29 -6.27 2.87
C LEU A 65 -12.57 -5.55 3.33
N VAL A 66 -13.30 -4.91 2.42
CA VAL A 66 -14.61 -4.30 2.75
C VAL A 66 -15.61 -5.38 3.18
N LYS A 67 -15.70 -6.49 2.46
CA LYS A 67 -16.56 -7.62 2.85
C LYS A 67 -16.17 -8.20 4.22
N LEU A 68 -14.85 -8.33 4.46
CA LEU A 68 -14.34 -8.77 5.75
C LEU A 68 -14.73 -7.81 6.87
N GLN A 69 -14.64 -6.50 6.64
CA GLN A 69 -15.07 -5.49 7.60
C GLN A 69 -16.54 -5.65 7.96
N ASP A 70 -17.42 -5.79 6.98
CA ASP A 70 -18.85 -5.97 7.19
C ASP A 70 -19.13 -7.27 7.97
N TRP A 71 -18.41 -8.33 7.66
CA TRP A 71 -18.52 -9.60 8.38
C TRP A 71 -18.09 -9.47 9.83
N ILE A 72 -16.96 -8.78 10.11
CA ILE A 72 -16.45 -8.51 11.46
C ILE A 72 -17.48 -7.73 12.28
N VAL A 73 -18.09 -6.69 11.70
CA VAL A 73 -19.12 -5.88 12.34
C VAL A 73 -20.37 -6.72 12.65
N HIS A 74 -20.83 -7.50 11.68
CA HIS A 74 -21.99 -8.36 11.84
C HIS A 74 -21.83 -9.37 12.97
N HIS A 75 -20.65 -9.97 13.08
CA HIS A 75 -20.33 -10.95 14.12
C HIS A 75 -19.83 -10.34 15.43
N LYS A 76 -19.76 -9.00 15.51
CA LYS A 76 -19.26 -8.25 16.69
C LYS A 76 -17.87 -8.68 17.15
N LEU A 77 -17.01 -9.02 16.20
CA LEU A 77 -15.64 -9.44 16.47
C LEU A 77 -14.72 -8.25 16.66
N LYS A 78 -13.62 -8.47 17.38
CA LYS A 78 -12.52 -7.54 17.51
C LYS A 78 -11.29 -8.14 16.85
N VAL A 79 -10.79 -7.49 15.82
CA VAL A 79 -9.60 -7.93 15.08
C VAL A 79 -8.50 -6.88 15.27
N VAL A 80 -7.31 -7.32 15.61
CA VAL A 80 -6.11 -6.50 15.72
C VAL A 80 -5.08 -7.05 14.75
N VAL A 81 -4.56 -6.19 13.88
CA VAL A 81 -3.47 -6.53 12.95
C VAL A 81 -2.25 -5.74 13.37
N ILE A 82 -1.15 -6.42 13.64
CA ILE A 82 0.12 -5.83 14.07
C ILE A 82 1.09 -5.88 12.90
N PHE A 83 1.63 -4.70 12.54
CA PHE A 83 2.67 -4.58 11.51
C PHE A 83 4.01 -4.30 12.18
N GLU A 84 4.93 -5.22 12.02
CA GLU A 84 6.30 -5.10 12.53
C GLU A 84 7.30 -5.06 11.38
N GLY A 85 8.42 -4.43 11.59
CA GLY A 85 9.51 -4.38 10.61
C GLY A 85 10.43 -3.19 10.86
N ARG A 86 11.56 -3.19 10.16
CA ARG A 86 12.55 -2.11 10.20
C ARG A 86 11.98 -0.81 9.63
N ASP A 87 12.62 0.31 9.95
CA ASP A 87 12.32 1.57 9.30
C ASP A 87 12.54 1.45 7.78
N ALA A 88 11.74 2.15 7.01
CA ALA A 88 11.71 2.07 5.54
C ALA A 88 11.39 0.68 4.95
N ALA A 89 10.77 -0.22 5.72
CA ALA A 89 10.33 -1.54 5.22
C ALA A 89 8.99 -1.50 4.45
N GLY A 90 8.41 -0.33 4.21
CA GLY A 90 7.15 -0.17 3.49
C GLY A 90 5.88 -0.38 4.33
N LYS A 91 6.00 -0.44 5.68
CA LYS A 91 4.83 -0.63 6.58
C LYS A 91 3.73 0.39 6.34
N GLY A 92 4.10 1.67 6.26
CA GLY A 92 3.14 2.77 6.06
C GLY A 92 2.37 2.64 4.75
N GLY A 93 3.04 2.33 3.65
CA GLY A 93 2.42 2.12 2.34
C GLY A 93 1.45 0.95 2.33
N VAL A 94 1.82 -0.19 2.95
CA VAL A 94 0.93 -1.35 3.08
C VAL A 94 -0.31 -1.02 3.92
N ILE A 95 -0.13 -0.36 5.07
CA ILE A 95 -1.25 0.04 5.93
C ILE A 95 -2.21 0.97 5.19
N LYS A 96 -1.69 1.96 4.46
CA LYS A 96 -2.51 2.84 3.62
C LYS A 96 -3.33 2.06 2.60
N ARG A 97 -2.71 1.12 1.86
CA ARG A 97 -3.40 0.31 0.84
C ARG A 97 -4.49 -0.57 1.42
N ILE A 98 -4.27 -1.14 2.60
CA ILE A 98 -5.25 -1.97 3.31
C ILE A 98 -6.43 -1.12 3.80
N THR A 99 -6.16 0.02 4.43
CA THR A 99 -7.19 0.81 5.11
C THR A 99 -7.95 1.75 4.19
N ARG A 100 -7.48 1.97 2.99
CA ARG A 100 -7.95 2.98 2.06
C ARG A 100 -9.46 2.96 1.80
N ARG A 101 -10.04 1.79 1.59
CA ARG A 101 -11.47 1.62 1.31
C ARG A 101 -12.27 1.18 2.53
N LEU A 102 -11.62 1.03 3.67
CA LEU A 102 -12.27 0.68 4.92
C LEU A 102 -12.92 1.92 5.56
N ASN A 103 -14.01 1.68 6.28
CA ASN A 103 -14.69 2.74 7.00
C ASN A 103 -13.83 3.18 8.21
N PRO A 104 -13.37 4.44 8.28
CA PRO A 104 -12.49 4.93 9.35
C PRO A 104 -13.16 4.96 10.73
N ARG A 105 -14.50 4.87 10.80
CA ARG A 105 -15.23 4.74 12.06
C ARG A 105 -15.16 3.34 12.65
N ILE A 106 -14.88 2.35 11.82
CA ILE A 106 -14.82 0.93 12.20
C ILE A 106 -13.37 0.49 12.29
N CYS A 107 -12.55 0.83 11.30
CA CYS A 107 -11.13 0.52 11.23
C CYS A 107 -10.29 1.69 11.71
N ARG A 108 -9.54 1.51 12.79
CA ARG A 108 -8.65 2.52 13.35
C ARG A 108 -7.19 2.13 13.18
N VAL A 109 -6.39 3.03 12.64
CA VAL A 109 -4.92 2.89 12.61
C VAL A 109 -4.34 3.52 13.88
N ALA A 110 -3.54 2.77 14.62
CA ALA A 110 -2.82 3.23 15.80
C ALA A 110 -1.32 3.18 15.53
N ALA A 111 -0.68 4.35 15.45
CA ALA A 111 0.77 4.45 15.41
C ALA A 111 1.30 4.44 16.85
N LEU A 112 2.13 3.45 17.18
CA LEU A 112 2.78 3.38 18.48
C LEU A 112 4.09 4.18 18.42
N PRO A 113 4.38 5.04 19.42
CA PRO A 113 5.69 5.67 19.54
C PRO A 113 6.77 4.63 19.83
N ALA A 114 8.03 5.02 19.68
CA ALA A 114 9.14 4.19 20.12
C ALA A 114 9.00 3.88 21.62
N PRO A 115 9.30 2.63 22.05
CA PRO A 115 9.17 2.24 23.46
C PRO A 115 10.07 3.11 24.35
N ASN A 116 9.54 3.58 25.46
CA ASN A 116 10.28 4.31 26.45
C ASN A 116 11.19 3.36 27.26
N GLU A 117 12.09 3.89 28.10
CA GLU A 117 13.07 3.07 28.85
C GLU A 117 12.39 2.02 29.75
N ARG A 118 11.23 2.33 30.30
CA ARG A 118 10.47 1.43 31.16
C ARG A 118 9.85 0.28 30.35
N GLU A 119 9.34 0.58 29.17
CA GLU A 119 8.73 -0.41 28.27
C GLU A 119 9.78 -1.36 27.67
N ARG A 120 11.01 -0.89 27.48
CA ARG A 120 12.12 -1.72 26.98
C ARG A 120 12.53 -2.85 27.92
N THR A 121 12.18 -2.75 29.19
CA THR A 121 12.50 -3.73 30.22
C THR A 121 11.34 -4.63 30.60
N GLN A 122 10.17 -4.41 30.00
CA GLN A 122 8.96 -5.19 30.23
C GLN A 122 8.85 -6.34 29.19
N TRP A 123 9.55 -7.42 29.45
CA TRP A 123 9.37 -8.69 28.75
C TRP A 123 8.99 -9.76 29.74
#